data_9b2fde04166bc3f5e1e471664c7d20dc
#
_entry.id   9b2fde04166bc3f5e1e471664c7d20dc
#
_cell.length_a   1.000
_cell.length_b   1.000
_cell.length_c   1.000
_cell.angle_alpha   90.00
_cell.angle_beta   90.00
_cell.angle_gamma   90.00
#
_symmetry.space_group_name_H-M   'P 1'
#
loop_
_entity.id
_entity.type
_entity.pdbx_description
1 polymer ?
#
loop_
_entity_poly.entity_id
_entity_poly.type
_entity_poly.pdbx_seq_one_letter_code
_entity_poly.pdbx_strand_id
1 'polypeptide(L)'
;VYKRQAPYRAQRDNLNLFFVRGAGGVMIPITSLGTTHYTTGAGNIKRFNMFNSATISGEAAHGYSSGQAMGVLEELVRKHLPASIGVEWSGLSYQEKHVGGQTGLVLALAFLFVFLFLAAQYESWSVPVAVILSLPVAGIGAYLGIWICGLENNIYFQIGLVMLVGLVAKNAILIVEFAKEEVEKGRDAVSAALTAAHLRFRPIVMTSLAFILGLLPLVFASGPGSASRQGIGTGVFFGMLVAITVGIV
;
A
#
# COMPACT_ATOMS: atom_id res chain seq x y z
N VAL A 1 -21.40 -32.81 -36.23
CA VAL A 1 -21.69 -33.05 -34.79
C VAL A 1 -22.62 -31.93 -34.32
N TYR A 2 -23.88 -32.27 -34.14
CA TYR A 2 -24.84 -31.32 -33.57
C TYR A 2 -24.53 -31.10 -32.10
N LYS A 3 -24.00 -29.91 -31.73
CA LYS A 3 -23.91 -29.50 -30.34
C LYS A 3 -25.35 -29.31 -29.82
N ARG A 4 -25.76 -30.10 -28.85
CA ARG A 4 -27.06 -29.93 -28.20
C ARG A 4 -27.18 -28.54 -27.60
N GLN A 5 -28.34 -27.91 -27.84
CA GLN A 5 -28.64 -26.57 -27.32
C GLN A 5 -28.63 -26.54 -25.81
N ALA A 6 -28.22 -25.39 -25.24
CA ALA A 6 -28.09 -25.20 -23.79
C ALA A 6 -29.29 -25.62 -22.96
N PRO A 7 -30.56 -25.39 -23.36
CA PRO A 7 -31.71 -25.80 -22.58
C PRO A 7 -31.80 -27.29 -22.31
N TYR A 8 -31.33 -28.13 -23.26
CA TYR A 8 -31.40 -29.60 -23.13
C TYR A 8 -30.26 -30.23 -22.33
N ARG A 9 -29.26 -29.46 -21.92
CA ARG A 9 -28.10 -29.91 -21.12
C ARG A 9 -27.92 -29.20 -19.78
N ALA A 10 -28.81 -28.27 -19.48
CA ALA A 10 -28.69 -27.45 -18.27
C ALA A 10 -29.18 -28.13 -17.00
N GLN A 11 -30.09 -29.12 -17.16
CA GLN A 11 -30.72 -29.82 -16.03
C GLN A 11 -30.42 -31.32 -16.09
N ARG A 12 -30.24 -31.93 -14.90
CA ARG A 12 -29.99 -33.37 -14.77
C ARG A 12 -31.09 -34.21 -15.40
N ASP A 13 -32.36 -33.81 -15.22
CA ASP A 13 -33.54 -34.55 -15.70
C ASP A 13 -33.60 -34.62 -17.23
N ASN A 14 -32.94 -33.73 -17.92
CA ASN A 14 -32.82 -33.72 -19.37
C ASN A 14 -31.98 -34.91 -19.89
N LEU A 15 -31.25 -35.62 -19.02
CA LEU A 15 -30.54 -36.83 -19.38
C LEU A 15 -31.48 -37.96 -19.82
N ASN A 16 -32.73 -37.97 -19.38
CA ASN A 16 -33.75 -38.91 -19.82
C ASN A 16 -34.12 -38.80 -21.32
N LEU A 17 -33.78 -37.65 -21.94
CA LEU A 17 -34.02 -37.41 -23.37
C LEU A 17 -32.91 -37.98 -24.28
N PHE A 18 -31.86 -38.55 -23.66
CA PHE A 18 -30.75 -39.12 -24.41
C PHE A 18 -30.82 -40.63 -24.45
N PHE A 19 -30.77 -41.18 -25.67
CA PHE A 19 -30.83 -42.60 -25.91
C PHE A 19 -29.54 -43.08 -26.59
N VAL A 20 -29.12 -44.27 -26.21
CA VAL A 20 -27.98 -44.98 -26.82
C VAL A 20 -28.53 -46.21 -27.54
N ARG A 21 -27.99 -46.53 -28.71
CA ARG A 21 -28.39 -47.66 -29.48
C ARG A 21 -27.76 -48.94 -28.92
N GLY A 22 -28.56 -49.86 -28.42
CA GLY A 22 -28.13 -51.17 -27.94
C GLY A 22 -27.81 -52.15 -29.07
N ALA A 23 -27.24 -53.32 -28.73
CA ALA A 23 -26.77 -54.32 -29.67
C ALA A 23 -27.89 -54.87 -30.57
N GLY A 24 -29.18 -54.89 -30.13
CA GLY A 24 -30.34 -55.32 -30.90
C GLY A 24 -31.04 -54.18 -31.68
N GLY A 25 -30.45 -52.99 -31.79
CA GLY A 25 -31.03 -51.80 -32.45
C GLY A 25 -32.09 -51.07 -31.59
N VAL A 26 -32.34 -51.52 -30.37
CA VAL A 26 -33.26 -50.90 -29.42
C VAL A 26 -32.62 -49.67 -28.82
N MET A 27 -33.38 -48.59 -28.71
CA MET A 27 -32.96 -47.35 -28.10
C MET A 27 -33.11 -47.39 -26.58
N ILE A 28 -32.01 -47.35 -25.86
CA ILE A 28 -31.92 -47.43 -24.39
C ILE A 28 -31.67 -46.05 -23.81
N PRO A 29 -32.44 -45.51 -22.84
CA PRO A 29 -32.16 -44.24 -22.21
C PRO A 29 -30.87 -44.32 -21.44
N ILE A 30 -30.06 -43.23 -21.48
CA ILE A 30 -28.75 -43.17 -20.84
C ILE A 30 -28.84 -43.34 -19.31
N THR A 31 -29.95 -42.96 -18.72
CA THR A 31 -30.23 -43.09 -17.30
C THR A 31 -30.38 -44.51 -16.80
N SER A 32 -30.66 -45.47 -17.69
CA SER A 32 -30.72 -46.91 -17.36
C SER A 32 -29.31 -47.56 -17.36
N LEU A 33 -28.30 -46.90 -17.91
CA LEU A 33 -26.93 -47.40 -17.99
C LEU A 33 -26.05 -46.98 -16.81
N GLY A 34 -26.51 -46.04 -15.99
CA GLY A 34 -25.73 -45.53 -14.84
C GLY A 34 -26.46 -44.52 -13.98
N THR A 35 -25.90 -44.20 -12.86
CA THR A 35 -26.39 -43.19 -11.94
C THR A 35 -25.62 -41.87 -12.11
N THR A 36 -26.33 -40.77 -11.96
CA THR A 36 -25.72 -39.41 -12.02
C THR A 36 -25.69 -38.79 -10.64
N HIS A 37 -24.59 -38.15 -10.32
CA HIS A 37 -24.44 -37.35 -9.10
C HIS A 37 -23.85 -35.98 -9.43
N TYR A 38 -24.17 -34.99 -8.61
CA TYR A 38 -23.54 -33.67 -8.74
C TYR A 38 -22.12 -33.73 -8.17
N THR A 39 -21.20 -33.17 -8.89
CA THR A 39 -19.81 -32.94 -8.41
C THR A 39 -19.42 -31.51 -8.61
N THR A 40 -18.57 -31.02 -7.75
CA THR A 40 -17.99 -29.69 -7.88
C THR A 40 -16.74 -29.73 -8.75
N GLY A 41 -16.66 -28.83 -9.70
CA GLY A 41 -15.51 -28.68 -10.57
C GLY A 41 -15.11 -27.21 -10.71
N ALA A 42 -13.88 -26.96 -11.12
CA ALA A 42 -13.41 -25.60 -11.38
C ALA A 42 -14.16 -24.97 -12.56
N GLY A 43 -14.85 -23.86 -12.32
CA GLY A 43 -15.56 -23.11 -13.36
C GLY A 43 -14.62 -22.51 -14.41
N ASN A 44 -13.43 -22.05 -13.97
CA ASN A 44 -12.37 -21.53 -14.80
C ASN A 44 -11.04 -22.12 -14.36
N ILE A 45 -10.21 -22.52 -15.31
CA ILE A 45 -8.83 -22.91 -15.09
C ILE A 45 -7.96 -21.72 -15.47
N LYS A 46 -7.39 -21.07 -14.45
CA LYS A 46 -6.42 -19.98 -14.65
C LYS A 46 -5.03 -20.56 -14.90
N ARG A 47 -4.26 -19.89 -15.72
CA ARG A 47 -2.86 -20.21 -15.96
C ARG A 47 -1.99 -19.02 -15.62
N PHE A 48 -0.88 -19.31 -14.97
CA PHE A 48 0.18 -18.35 -14.70
C PHE A 48 1.49 -18.94 -15.22
N ASN A 49 2.24 -18.19 -16.00
CA ASN A 49 3.46 -18.67 -16.69
C ASN A 49 3.29 -20.03 -17.37
N MET A 50 2.17 -20.22 -18.10
CA MET A 50 1.81 -21.46 -18.81
C MET A 50 1.43 -22.65 -17.92
N PHE A 51 1.57 -22.59 -16.61
CA PHE A 51 1.16 -23.61 -15.66
C PHE A 51 -0.27 -23.36 -15.14
N ASN A 52 -1.00 -24.44 -14.88
CA ASN A 52 -2.29 -24.31 -14.21
C ASN A 52 -2.09 -23.73 -12.81
N SER A 53 -2.85 -22.71 -12.46
CA SER A 53 -2.69 -21.99 -11.21
C SER A 53 -3.99 -21.76 -10.48
N ALA A 54 -3.91 -21.70 -9.15
CA ALA A 54 -4.95 -21.21 -8.28
C ALA A 54 -4.48 -19.93 -7.59
N THR A 55 -5.27 -18.88 -7.65
CA THR A 55 -4.96 -17.63 -6.96
C THR A 55 -5.52 -17.72 -5.55
N ILE A 56 -4.65 -17.54 -4.56
CA ILE A 56 -5.02 -17.45 -3.14
C ILE A 56 -4.83 -15.99 -2.74
N SER A 57 -5.88 -15.38 -2.20
CA SER A 57 -5.86 -14.01 -1.68
C SER A 57 -6.15 -14.07 -0.19
N GLY A 58 -5.36 -13.34 0.58
CA GLY A 58 -5.50 -13.26 2.03
C GLY A 58 -4.83 -12.01 2.57
N GLU A 59 -5.11 -11.72 3.83
CA GLU A 59 -4.49 -10.64 4.58
C GLU A 59 -3.83 -11.23 5.85
N ALA A 60 -2.79 -10.56 6.36
CA ALA A 60 -2.18 -10.95 7.61
C ALA A 60 -3.20 -10.82 8.75
N ALA A 61 -3.13 -11.72 9.74
CA ALA A 61 -3.94 -11.59 10.95
C ALA A 61 -3.52 -10.36 11.74
N HIS A 62 -4.42 -9.82 12.53
CA HIS A 62 -4.15 -8.64 13.35
C HIS A 62 -2.91 -8.85 14.22
N GLY A 63 -1.96 -7.92 14.17
CA GLY A 63 -0.69 -7.99 14.89
C GLY A 63 0.47 -8.70 14.15
N TYR A 64 0.25 -9.14 12.91
CA TYR A 64 1.31 -9.74 12.09
C TYR A 64 1.51 -8.94 10.80
N SER A 65 2.77 -8.73 10.42
CA SER A 65 3.09 -8.02 9.18
C SER A 65 2.84 -8.86 7.93
N SER A 66 2.57 -8.20 6.80
CA SER A 66 2.43 -8.84 5.49
C SER A 66 3.67 -9.69 5.16
N GLY A 67 4.87 -9.18 5.44
CA GLY A 67 6.13 -9.91 5.25
C GLY A 67 6.24 -11.17 6.10
N GLN A 68 5.77 -11.13 7.36
CA GLN A 68 5.72 -12.32 8.23
C GLN A 68 4.73 -13.35 7.69
N ALA A 69 3.54 -12.92 7.28
CA ALA A 69 2.53 -13.80 6.70
C ALA A 69 3.04 -14.47 5.41
N MET A 70 3.71 -13.71 4.54
CA MET A 70 4.34 -14.26 3.33
C MET A 70 5.43 -15.30 3.67
N GLY A 71 6.29 -15.03 4.65
CA GLY A 71 7.32 -15.96 5.09
C GLY A 71 6.75 -17.28 5.62
N VAL A 72 5.73 -17.19 6.48
CA VAL A 72 5.03 -18.37 7.02
C VAL A 72 4.35 -19.16 5.90
N LEU A 73 3.71 -18.50 4.94
CA LEU A 73 3.07 -19.18 3.80
C LEU A 73 4.11 -19.93 2.95
N GLU A 74 5.27 -19.36 2.67
CA GLU A 74 6.35 -20.03 1.93
C GLU A 74 6.87 -21.26 2.67
N GLU A 75 7.00 -21.18 3.99
CA GLU A 75 7.42 -22.30 4.82
C GLU A 75 6.37 -23.43 4.82
N LEU A 76 5.08 -23.08 4.98
CA LEU A 76 3.99 -24.04 4.94
C LEU A 76 3.90 -24.76 3.59
N VAL A 77 4.04 -24.02 2.49
CA VAL A 77 4.06 -24.60 1.15
C VAL A 77 5.21 -25.58 0.99
N ARG A 78 6.43 -25.18 1.38
CA ARG A 78 7.61 -26.05 1.29
C ARG A 78 7.47 -27.32 2.13
N LYS A 79 6.78 -27.24 3.26
CA LYS A 79 6.63 -28.35 4.21
C LYS A 79 5.49 -29.31 3.84
N HIS A 80 4.41 -28.80 3.28
CA HIS A 80 3.17 -29.57 3.10
C HIS A 80 2.78 -29.87 1.65
N LEU A 81 3.34 -29.12 0.68
CA LEU A 81 3.02 -29.35 -0.72
C LEU A 81 4.14 -30.16 -1.43
N PRO A 82 3.77 -31.03 -2.39
CA PRO A 82 4.73 -31.76 -3.18
C PRO A 82 5.58 -30.79 -4.05
N ALA A 83 6.81 -31.18 -4.38
CA ALA A 83 7.73 -30.38 -5.18
C ALA A 83 7.24 -30.00 -6.58
N SER A 84 6.16 -30.66 -7.05
CA SER A 84 5.49 -30.34 -8.31
C SER A 84 4.63 -29.07 -8.28
N ILE A 85 4.35 -28.54 -7.08
CA ILE A 85 3.57 -27.32 -6.89
C ILE A 85 4.51 -26.18 -6.53
N GLY A 86 4.65 -25.22 -7.43
CA GLY A 86 5.37 -23.97 -7.19
C GLY A 86 4.45 -22.87 -6.64
N VAL A 87 5.02 -21.91 -5.92
CA VAL A 87 4.34 -20.70 -5.45
C VAL A 87 5.04 -19.49 -6.04
N GLU A 88 4.24 -18.63 -6.64
CA GLU A 88 4.68 -17.36 -7.19
C GLU A 88 3.85 -16.22 -6.58
N TRP A 89 4.52 -15.17 -6.18
CA TRP A 89 3.86 -13.96 -5.68
C TRP A 89 3.40 -13.09 -6.85
N SER A 90 2.23 -12.48 -6.74
CA SER A 90 1.69 -11.59 -7.76
C SER A 90 1.19 -10.28 -7.15
N GLY A 91 1.05 -9.25 -7.98
CA GLY A 91 0.54 -7.95 -7.57
C GLY A 91 1.42 -7.28 -6.52
N LEU A 92 0.81 -6.80 -5.43
CA LEU A 92 1.49 -6.06 -4.38
C LEU A 92 2.48 -6.90 -3.57
N SER A 93 2.15 -8.16 -3.30
CA SER A 93 3.05 -9.08 -2.57
C SER A 93 4.34 -9.34 -3.34
N TYR A 94 4.27 -9.39 -4.67
CA TYR A 94 5.46 -9.45 -5.51
C TYR A 94 6.32 -8.19 -5.36
N GLN A 95 5.69 -7.01 -5.40
CA GLN A 95 6.39 -5.74 -5.21
C GLN A 95 7.01 -5.65 -3.82
N GLU A 96 6.28 -6.02 -2.78
CA GLU A 96 6.77 -6.00 -1.39
C GLU A 96 8.00 -6.90 -1.22
N LYS A 97 8.00 -8.08 -1.81
CA LYS A 97 9.14 -9.00 -1.76
C LYS A 97 10.37 -8.49 -2.51
N HIS A 98 10.18 -7.81 -3.64
CA HIS A 98 11.27 -7.28 -4.45
C HIS A 98 11.79 -5.92 -3.98
N VAL A 99 10.92 -5.08 -3.44
CA VAL A 99 11.25 -3.70 -3.04
C VAL A 99 11.53 -3.58 -1.54
N GLY A 100 11.04 -4.50 -0.72
CA GLY A 100 11.11 -4.42 0.75
C GLY A 100 12.52 -4.24 1.33
N GLY A 101 13.58 -4.67 0.62
CA GLY A 101 14.97 -4.42 1.01
C GLY A 101 15.54 -3.06 0.56
N GLN A 102 14.86 -2.34 -0.31
CA GLN A 102 15.38 -1.12 -0.94
C GLN A 102 14.85 0.17 -0.33
N THR A 103 13.90 0.09 0.59
CA THR A 103 13.24 1.27 1.18
C THR A 103 14.23 2.23 1.83
N GLY A 104 15.24 1.72 2.54
CA GLY A 104 16.27 2.55 3.15
C GLY A 104 17.08 3.33 2.10
N LEU A 105 17.42 2.69 0.99
CA LEU A 105 18.11 3.33 -0.13
C LEU A 105 17.24 4.42 -0.78
N VAL A 106 15.97 4.13 -1.02
CA VAL A 106 15.02 5.08 -1.63
C VAL A 106 14.85 6.30 -0.75
N LEU A 107 14.68 6.12 0.57
CA LEU A 107 14.60 7.23 1.52
C LEU A 107 15.91 8.03 1.56
N ALA A 108 17.06 7.37 1.61
CA ALA A 108 18.37 8.05 1.60
C ALA A 108 18.56 8.88 0.32
N LEU A 109 18.20 8.32 -0.84
CA LEU A 109 18.21 9.05 -2.11
C LEU A 109 17.23 10.22 -2.11
N ALA A 110 16.03 10.04 -1.59
CA ALA A 110 15.04 11.11 -1.47
C ALA A 110 15.59 12.27 -0.63
N PHE A 111 16.19 11.99 0.53
CA PHE A 111 16.85 13.02 1.36
C PHE A 111 18.01 13.69 0.63
N LEU A 112 18.85 12.91 -0.06
CA LEU A 112 19.97 13.43 -0.82
C LEU A 112 19.50 14.37 -1.94
N PHE A 113 18.50 13.98 -2.72
CA PHE A 113 17.97 14.82 -3.79
C PHE A 113 17.31 16.10 -3.25
N VAL A 114 16.55 16.01 -2.17
CA VAL A 114 15.97 17.18 -1.50
C VAL A 114 17.08 18.12 -1.03
N PHE A 115 18.13 17.57 -0.42
CA PHE A 115 19.28 18.37 0.02
C PHE A 115 19.97 19.07 -1.15
N LEU A 116 20.30 18.34 -2.22
CA LEU A 116 20.99 18.91 -3.39
C LEU A 116 20.12 19.94 -4.10
N PHE A 117 18.83 19.70 -4.23
CA PHE A 117 17.89 20.65 -4.82
C PHE A 117 17.83 21.95 -4.00
N LEU A 118 17.72 21.83 -2.68
CA LEU A 118 17.73 23.01 -1.79
C LEU A 118 19.07 23.73 -1.80
N ALA A 119 20.20 23.00 -1.84
CA ALA A 119 21.52 23.61 -1.94
C ALA A 119 21.69 24.40 -3.23
N ALA A 120 21.18 23.87 -4.34
CA ALA A 120 21.18 24.58 -5.63
C ALA A 120 20.23 25.80 -5.61
N GLN A 121 19.06 25.69 -4.97
CA GLN A 121 18.08 26.76 -4.90
C GLN A 121 18.55 27.94 -4.05
N TYR A 122 19.22 27.65 -2.94
CA TYR A 122 19.64 28.69 -1.98
C TYR A 122 21.10 29.10 -2.11
N GLU A 123 21.86 28.52 -3.04
CA GLU A 123 23.30 28.75 -3.24
C GLU A 123 24.07 28.66 -1.91
N SER A 124 23.64 27.79 -1.01
CA SER A 124 24.17 27.66 0.35
C SER A 124 24.08 26.20 0.82
N TRP A 125 25.09 25.76 1.55
CA TRP A 125 25.10 24.38 2.14
C TRP A 125 24.48 24.37 3.54
N SER A 126 24.38 25.47 4.24
CA SER A 126 23.86 25.54 5.62
C SER A 126 22.35 25.59 5.68
N VAL A 127 21.70 26.30 4.74
CA VAL A 127 20.22 26.43 4.70
C VAL A 127 19.51 25.10 4.51
N PRO A 128 19.92 24.23 3.58
CA PRO A 128 19.30 22.89 3.43
C PRO A 128 19.39 22.03 4.68
N VAL A 129 20.48 22.14 5.46
CA VAL A 129 20.63 21.37 6.71
C VAL A 129 19.54 21.74 7.71
N ALA A 130 19.23 23.02 7.86
CA ALA A 130 18.17 23.50 8.76
C ALA A 130 16.79 22.93 8.35
N VAL A 131 16.49 22.87 7.05
CA VAL A 131 15.24 22.28 6.54
C VAL A 131 15.20 20.79 6.82
N ILE A 132 16.27 20.05 6.53
CA ILE A 132 16.32 18.59 6.70
C ILE A 132 16.21 18.21 8.18
N LEU A 133 16.75 19.02 9.09
CA LEU A 133 16.70 18.76 10.53
C LEU A 133 15.27 18.74 11.09
N SER A 134 14.32 19.36 10.41
CA SER A 134 12.89 19.31 10.78
C SER A 134 12.20 18.00 10.40
N LEU A 135 12.72 17.26 9.42
CA LEU A 135 12.08 16.07 8.88
C LEU A 135 12.00 14.88 9.86
N PRO A 136 13.03 14.58 10.68
CA PRO A 136 12.97 13.51 11.68
C PRO A 136 11.81 13.65 12.67
N VAL A 137 11.44 14.88 13.05
CA VAL A 137 10.32 15.14 13.95
C VAL A 137 9.01 14.63 13.36
N ALA A 138 8.77 14.90 12.07
CA ALA A 138 7.62 14.40 11.35
C ALA A 138 7.65 12.86 11.19
N GLY A 139 8.83 12.30 10.94
CA GLY A 139 9.04 10.86 10.88
C GLY A 139 8.65 10.18 12.19
N ILE A 140 9.12 10.69 13.33
CA ILE A 140 8.74 10.19 14.66
C ILE A 140 7.21 10.26 14.83
N GLY A 141 6.58 11.37 14.44
CA GLY A 141 5.12 11.52 14.48
C GLY A 141 4.40 10.46 13.65
N ALA A 142 4.87 10.17 12.45
CA ALA A 142 4.30 9.15 11.58
C ALA A 142 4.40 7.75 12.19
N TYR A 143 5.56 7.38 12.74
CA TYR A 143 5.75 6.09 13.42
C TYR A 143 4.92 5.96 14.70
N LEU A 144 4.81 7.02 15.49
CA LEU A 144 3.92 7.06 16.65
C LEU A 144 2.45 6.86 16.23
N GLY A 145 2.04 7.47 15.12
CA GLY A 145 0.69 7.34 14.59
C GLY A 145 0.32 5.90 14.24
N ILE A 146 1.16 5.19 13.50
CA ILE A 146 0.90 3.78 13.16
C ILE A 146 0.95 2.89 14.41
N TRP A 147 1.83 3.17 15.36
CA TRP A 147 1.91 2.43 16.62
C TRP A 147 0.64 2.59 17.46
N ILE A 148 0.12 3.82 17.62
CA ILE A 148 -1.13 4.10 18.35
C ILE A 148 -2.34 3.44 17.67
N CYS A 149 -2.39 3.47 16.33
CA CYS A 149 -3.49 2.88 15.57
C CYS A 149 -3.36 1.35 15.38
N GLY A 150 -2.28 0.72 15.86
CA GLY A 150 -2.03 -0.71 15.69
C GLY A 150 -1.84 -1.11 14.23
N LEU A 151 -1.39 -0.18 13.39
CA LEU A 151 -1.09 -0.42 11.98
C LEU A 151 0.37 -0.84 11.80
N GLU A 152 0.62 -1.56 10.72
CA GLU A 152 1.95 -2.09 10.43
C GLU A 152 2.73 -1.20 9.47
N ASN A 153 4.07 -1.29 9.57
CA ASN A 153 4.96 -0.66 8.61
C ASN A 153 4.94 -1.44 7.29
N ASN A 154 3.97 -1.13 6.45
CA ASN A 154 3.84 -1.69 5.11
C ASN A 154 4.38 -0.72 4.04
N ILE A 155 4.40 -1.19 2.78
CA ILE A 155 4.86 -0.40 1.63
C ILE A 155 4.09 0.92 1.48
N TYR A 156 2.81 0.92 1.81
CA TYR A 156 1.96 2.11 1.69
C TYR A 156 2.33 3.18 2.73
N PHE A 157 2.61 2.76 3.96
CA PHE A 157 3.13 3.66 4.97
C PHE A 157 4.48 4.28 4.54
N GLN A 158 5.37 3.48 3.94
CA GLN A 158 6.66 3.96 3.43
C GLN A 158 6.49 4.99 2.31
N ILE A 159 5.53 4.78 1.40
CA ILE A 159 5.14 5.80 0.40
C ILE A 159 4.63 7.06 1.09
N GLY A 160 3.80 6.91 2.14
CA GLY A 160 3.35 8.02 2.98
C GLY A 160 4.50 8.80 3.61
N LEU A 161 5.55 8.12 4.09
CA LEU A 161 6.75 8.78 4.62
C LEU A 161 7.47 9.62 3.57
N VAL A 162 7.64 9.12 2.35
CA VAL A 162 8.25 9.89 1.25
C VAL A 162 7.41 11.15 0.94
N MET A 163 6.09 10.99 0.89
CA MET A 163 5.18 12.12 0.68
C MET A 163 5.26 13.13 1.84
N LEU A 164 5.36 12.67 3.07
CA LEU A 164 5.49 13.49 4.27
C LEU A 164 6.74 14.35 4.24
N VAL A 165 7.88 13.81 3.76
CA VAL A 165 9.14 14.57 3.58
C VAL A 165 8.89 15.82 2.74
N GLY A 166 8.22 15.67 1.59
CA GLY A 166 7.92 16.82 0.72
C GLY A 166 7.00 17.85 1.36
N LEU A 167 5.99 17.41 2.10
CA LEU A 167 5.01 18.28 2.76
C LEU A 167 5.62 19.08 3.91
N VAL A 168 6.45 18.43 4.73
CA VAL A 168 7.12 19.08 5.88
C VAL A 168 8.25 19.99 5.41
N ALA A 169 9.03 19.56 4.41
CA ALA A 169 10.06 20.39 3.81
C ALA A 169 9.49 21.71 3.31
N LYS A 170 8.32 21.73 2.67
CA LYS A 170 7.64 22.95 2.24
C LYS A 170 7.42 23.95 3.39
N ASN A 171 6.97 23.46 4.55
CA ASN A 171 6.73 24.33 5.71
C ASN A 171 8.04 24.88 6.29
N ALA A 172 9.07 24.03 6.41
CA ALA A 172 10.38 24.42 6.88
C ALA A 172 11.05 25.44 5.93
N ILE A 173 10.95 25.22 4.62
CA ILE A 173 11.47 26.15 3.60
C ILE A 173 10.89 27.55 3.80
N LEU A 174 9.58 27.68 3.99
CA LEU A 174 8.90 28.97 4.16
C LEU A 174 9.40 29.73 5.40
N ILE A 175 9.71 29.03 6.49
CA ILE A 175 10.23 29.66 7.72
C ILE A 175 11.70 30.09 7.51
N VAL A 176 12.52 29.19 6.95
CA VAL A 176 13.95 29.43 6.76
C VAL A 176 14.21 30.60 5.77
N GLU A 177 13.41 30.67 4.70
CA GLU A 177 13.49 31.76 3.72
C GLU A 177 13.22 33.12 4.37
N PHE A 178 12.15 33.22 5.16
CA PHE A 178 11.85 34.45 5.89
C PHE A 178 12.89 34.78 6.97
N ALA A 179 13.41 33.76 7.65
CA ALA A 179 14.50 33.99 8.63
C ALA A 179 15.75 34.50 7.94
N LYS A 180 16.11 34.03 6.76
CA LYS A 180 17.23 34.53 5.96
C LYS A 180 17.04 35.99 5.58
N GLU A 181 15.86 36.38 5.09
CA GLU A 181 15.55 37.79 4.79
C GLU A 181 15.70 38.72 6.02
N GLU A 182 15.26 38.25 7.20
CA GLU A 182 15.38 39.04 8.43
C GLU A 182 16.84 39.16 8.91
N VAL A 183 17.67 38.14 8.72
CA VAL A 183 19.12 38.21 8.98
C VAL A 183 19.79 39.20 8.02
N GLU A 184 19.44 39.20 6.73
CA GLU A 184 19.97 40.14 5.74
C GLU A 184 19.59 41.60 6.06
N LYS A 185 18.49 41.85 6.77
CA LYS A 185 18.10 43.16 7.31
C LYS A 185 18.88 43.56 8.56
N GLY A 186 19.86 42.75 9.00
CA GLY A 186 20.73 43.02 10.13
C GLY A 186 20.24 42.56 11.49
N ARG A 187 19.22 41.67 11.55
CA ARG A 187 18.78 41.07 12.80
C ARG A 187 19.67 39.89 13.20
N ASP A 188 19.76 39.66 14.52
CA ASP A 188 20.41 38.48 15.05
C ASP A 188 19.66 37.19 14.61
N ALA A 189 20.42 36.12 14.36
CA ALA A 189 19.89 34.85 13.81
C ALA A 189 18.73 34.27 14.63
N VAL A 190 18.82 34.34 15.96
CA VAL A 190 17.74 33.80 16.85
C VAL A 190 16.49 34.66 16.77
N SER A 191 16.63 35.98 16.82
CA SER A 191 15.49 36.91 16.72
C SER A 191 14.86 36.89 15.33
N ALA A 192 15.65 36.69 14.27
CA ALA A 192 15.17 36.52 12.91
C ALA A 192 14.34 35.23 12.75
N ALA A 193 14.82 34.12 13.28
CA ALA A 193 14.10 32.83 13.27
C ALA A 193 12.75 32.93 14.02
N LEU A 194 12.74 33.51 15.21
CA LEU A 194 11.50 33.72 15.99
C LEU A 194 10.50 34.62 15.25
N THR A 195 11.00 35.71 14.67
CA THR A 195 10.16 36.65 13.89
C THR A 195 9.56 35.91 12.65
N ALA A 196 10.37 35.16 11.92
CA ALA A 196 9.93 34.39 10.76
C ALA A 196 8.87 33.33 11.15
N ALA A 197 9.08 32.60 12.24
CA ALA A 197 8.15 31.64 12.76
C ALA A 197 6.79 32.30 13.12
N HIS A 198 6.81 33.44 13.82
CA HIS A 198 5.58 34.17 14.15
C HIS A 198 4.83 34.70 12.91
N LEU A 199 5.55 35.27 11.93
CA LEU A 199 4.94 35.81 10.72
C LEU A 199 4.33 34.72 9.85
N ARG A 200 4.97 33.54 9.79
CA ARG A 200 4.55 32.42 8.95
C ARG A 200 3.68 31.40 9.68
N PHE A 201 3.52 31.49 10.98
CA PHE A 201 2.72 30.54 11.78
C PHE A 201 1.30 30.39 11.24
N ARG A 202 0.60 31.49 11.06
CA ARG A 202 -0.82 31.45 10.61
C ARG A 202 -1.00 30.81 9.23
N PRO A 203 -0.26 31.20 8.16
CA PRO A 203 -0.36 30.56 6.86
C PRO A 203 -0.01 29.06 6.90
N ILE A 204 1.02 28.66 7.65
CA ILE A 204 1.44 27.27 7.74
C ILE A 204 0.39 26.44 8.46
N VAL A 205 -0.13 26.91 9.58
CA VAL A 205 -1.18 26.22 10.32
C VAL A 205 -2.44 26.06 9.48
N MET A 206 -2.87 27.11 8.76
CA MET A 206 -4.03 27.05 7.87
C MET A 206 -3.87 25.96 6.79
N THR A 207 -2.75 25.95 6.07
CA THR A 207 -2.51 24.99 5.00
C THR A 207 -2.38 23.56 5.53
N SER A 208 -1.69 23.41 6.65
CA SER A 208 -1.47 22.11 7.27
C SER A 208 -2.76 21.52 7.88
N LEU A 209 -3.58 22.34 8.53
CA LEU A 209 -4.89 21.88 9.03
C LEU A 209 -5.82 21.49 7.88
N ALA A 210 -5.87 22.28 6.79
CA ALA A 210 -6.64 21.92 5.62
C ALA A 210 -6.21 20.56 5.06
N PHE A 211 -4.90 20.30 5.01
CA PHE A 211 -4.35 19.03 4.55
C PHE A 211 -4.67 17.88 5.53
N ILE A 212 -4.47 18.08 6.83
CA ILE A 212 -4.78 17.09 7.87
C ILE A 212 -6.27 16.70 7.82
N LEU A 213 -7.17 17.68 7.71
CA LEU A 213 -8.61 17.42 7.58
C LEU A 213 -8.93 16.67 6.28
N GLY A 214 -8.22 16.96 5.19
CA GLY A 214 -8.36 16.26 3.92
C GLY A 214 -7.92 14.79 3.98
N LEU A 215 -7.05 14.41 4.92
CA LEU A 215 -6.60 13.04 5.11
C LEU A 215 -7.54 12.20 5.99
N LEU A 216 -8.47 12.80 6.73
CA LEU A 216 -9.40 12.08 7.61
C LEU A 216 -10.15 10.94 6.88
N PRO A 217 -10.66 11.13 5.65
CA PRO A 217 -11.32 10.05 4.93
C PRO A 217 -10.39 8.85 4.64
N LEU A 218 -9.08 9.08 4.52
CA LEU A 218 -8.11 8.00 4.33
C LEU A 218 -7.84 7.25 5.64
N VAL A 219 -7.74 7.97 6.75
CA VAL A 219 -7.50 7.39 8.10
C VAL A 219 -8.67 6.47 8.50
N PHE A 220 -9.90 6.89 8.21
CA PHE A 220 -11.11 6.12 8.53
C PHE A 220 -11.64 5.27 7.36
N ALA A 221 -10.81 5.04 6.34
CA ALA A 221 -11.22 4.24 5.19
C ALA A 221 -11.62 2.82 5.60
N SER A 222 -12.70 2.31 5.02
CA SER A 222 -13.21 0.96 5.22
C SER A 222 -13.45 0.26 3.88
N GLY A 223 -13.62 -1.07 3.90
CA GLY A 223 -13.87 -1.87 2.71
C GLY A 223 -12.60 -2.29 1.96
N PRO A 224 -12.73 -2.80 0.73
CA PRO A 224 -11.60 -3.30 -0.06
C PRO A 224 -10.51 -2.25 -0.24
N GLY A 225 -9.24 -2.60 0.06
CA GLY A 225 -8.09 -1.70 -0.01
C GLY A 225 -8.03 -0.67 1.11
N SER A 226 -8.75 -0.85 2.23
CA SER A 226 -8.69 0.04 3.40
C SER A 226 -7.29 0.08 4.01
N ALA A 227 -6.60 -1.05 4.12
CA ALA A 227 -5.27 -1.14 4.69
C ALA A 227 -4.25 -0.23 3.98
N SER A 228 -4.32 -0.16 2.65
CA SER A 228 -3.46 0.73 1.86
C SER A 228 -3.74 2.20 2.16
N ARG A 229 -5.01 2.58 2.17
CA ARG A 229 -5.45 3.97 2.43
C ARG A 229 -5.15 4.40 3.86
N GLN A 230 -5.43 3.53 4.83
CA GLN A 230 -5.13 3.77 6.24
C GLN A 230 -3.63 3.90 6.50
N GLY A 231 -2.80 3.03 5.88
CA GLY A 231 -1.35 3.11 6.01
C GLY A 231 -0.77 4.46 5.57
N ILE A 232 -1.15 4.92 4.38
CA ILE A 232 -0.74 6.25 3.87
C ILE A 232 -1.35 7.36 4.74
N GLY A 233 -2.67 7.31 4.95
CA GLY A 233 -3.42 8.37 5.62
C GLY A 233 -2.95 8.60 7.05
N THR A 234 -2.84 7.55 7.85
CA THR A 234 -2.43 7.62 9.26
C THR A 234 -1.00 8.12 9.41
N GLY A 235 -0.06 7.59 8.61
CA GLY A 235 1.34 8.01 8.67
C GLY A 235 1.51 9.50 8.38
N VAL A 236 0.87 9.98 7.32
CA VAL A 236 0.97 11.41 6.95
C VAL A 236 0.18 12.30 7.92
N PHE A 237 -0.99 11.86 8.38
CA PHE A 237 -1.81 12.61 9.34
C PHE A 237 -1.04 12.90 10.64
N PHE A 238 -0.55 11.85 11.29
CA PHE A 238 0.18 12.01 12.55
C PHE A 238 1.55 12.67 12.36
N GLY A 239 2.23 12.37 11.24
CA GLY A 239 3.48 13.03 10.91
C GLY A 239 3.33 14.54 10.75
N MET A 240 2.31 14.99 10.03
CA MET A 240 2.01 16.43 9.88
C MET A 240 1.54 17.05 11.19
N LEU A 241 0.73 16.35 11.98
CA LEU A 241 0.25 16.84 13.27
C LEU A 241 1.41 17.11 14.23
N VAL A 242 2.35 16.16 14.34
CA VAL A 242 3.54 16.33 15.20
C VAL A 242 4.49 17.39 14.61
N ALA A 243 4.66 17.44 13.30
CA ALA A 243 5.49 18.47 12.65
C ALA A 243 4.99 19.88 12.93
N ILE A 244 3.66 20.09 13.02
CA ILE A 244 3.10 21.41 13.32
C ILE A 244 3.20 21.73 14.80
N THR A 245 2.88 20.77 15.67
CA THR A 245 2.82 21.00 17.12
C THR A 245 4.20 21.09 17.78
N VAL A 246 5.14 20.27 17.34
CA VAL A 246 6.50 20.20 17.92
C VAL A 246 7.54 20.91 17.04
N GLY A 247 7.36 20.88 15.73
CA GLY A 247 8.35 21.43 14.79
C GLY A 247 8.25 22.93 14.56
N ILE A 248 7.13 23.58 14.91
CA ILE A 248 6.92 25.01 14.71
C ILE A 248 6.93 25.77 16.06
N VAL A 249 6.57 25.11 17.15
CA VAL A 249 6.63 25.66 18.51
C VAL A 249 8.00 25.45 19.13
#